data_f1418595440493974bd0dcb9b2d4e964
#
_entry.id   f1418595440493974bd0dcb9b2d4e964
#
_cell.length_a   1.000
_cell.length_b   1.000
_cell.length_c   1.000
_cell.angle_alpha   90.00
_cell.angle_beta   90.00
_cell.angle_gamma   90.00
#
_symmetry.space_group_name_H-M   'P 1'
#
loop_
_entity.id
_entity.type
_entity.pdbx_description
1 polymer ?
#
loop_
_entity_poly.entity_id
_entity_poly.type
_entity_poly.pdbx_seq_one_letter_code
_entity_poly.pdbx_strand_id
1 'polypeptide(L)'
;MIRHRFVALVLSSALALGLFLFSGVASAQTKVGVIDVQRAVASTEDGLRAQATLKKLFDSRQQELNKKQTDLQKQREDIDKQAKVLPKDALTKRVDEWQKQMMDLQAIFLEYNKELEKKQKELTDPVFGKILEIVKRIATSENIDLVLDKATVAYVRTDLDLTDKAIQMYNSSGGGAAPAPAPKK
;
A
#
# COMPACT_ATOMS: atom_id res chain seq x y z
N MET A 1 10.58 -15.71 -82.94
CA MET A 1 10.15 -14.63 -82.02
C MET A 1 9.27 -15.07 -80.83
N ILE A 2 8.72 -16.28 -80.82
CA ILE A 2 7.78 -16.73 -79.74
C ILE A 2 8.52 -17.25 -78.49
N ARG A 3 9.74 -17.84 -78.64
CA ARG A 3 10.50 -18.44 -77.52
C ARG A 3 11.03 -17.44 -76.50
N HIS A 4 11.36 -16.21 -76.88
CA HIS A 4 11.87 -15.21 -75.96
C HIS A 4 10.75 -14.56 -75.07
N ARG A 5 9.51 -14.56 -75.55
CA ARG A 5 8.39 -14.04 -74.79
C ARG A 5 7.95 -14.96 -73.66
N PHE A 6 8.09 -16.27 -73.80
CA PHE A 6 7.79 -17.26 -72.79
C PHE A 6 8.82 -17.24 -71.64
N VAL A 7 10.10 -17.06 -71.93
CA VAL A 7 11.18 -17.00 -70.97
C VAL A 7 11.03 -15.72 -70.08
N ALA A 8 10.68 -14.58 -70.69
CA ALA A 8 10.48 -13.34 -69.97
C ALA A 8 9.25 -13.40 -69.00
N LEU A 9 8.20 -14.13 -69.41
CA LEU A 9 6.95 -14.26 -68.59
C LEU A 9 7.16 -15.20 -67.38
N VAL A 10 8.01 -16.22 -67.49
CA VAL A 10 8.35 -17.13 -66.41
C VAL A 10 9.31 -16.50 -65.42
N LEU A 11 10.26 -15.67 -65.88
CA LEU A 11 11.17 -14.94 -64.99
C LEU A 11 10.46 -13.84 -64.18
N SER A 12 9.48 -13.14 -64.76
CA SER A 12 8.71 -12.11 -64.00
C SER A 12 7.76 -12.72 -62.96
N SER A 13 7.23 -13.92 -63.22
CA SER A 13 6.39 -14.65 -62.26
C SER A 13 7.18 -15.20 -61.05
N ALA A 14 8.44 -15.63 -61.26
CA ALA A 14 9.32 -16.10 -60.20
C ALA A 14 9.78 -14.95 -59.25
N LEU A 15 9.99 -13.75 -59.81
CA LEU A 15 10.39 -12.58 -59.03
C LEU A 15 9.24 -12.05 -58.15
N ALA A 16 7.98 -12.13 -58.61
CA ALA A 16 6.81 -11.73 -57.85
C ALA A 16 6.49 -12.68 -56.68
N LEU A 17 6.78 -13.99 -56.85
CA LEU A 17 6.56 -14.99 -55.78
C LEU A 17 7.62 -14.93 -54.69
N GLY A 18 8.83 -14.45 -54.98
CA GLY A 18 9.92 -14.28 -54.01
C GLY A 18 9.71 -13.11 -53.04
N LEU A 19 8.94 -12.10 -53.41
CA LEU A 19 8.65 -10.94 -52.54
C LEU A 19 7.58 -11.20 -51.46
N PHE A 20 6.76 -12.24 -51.63
CA PHE A 20 5.72 -12.60 -50.63
C PHE A 20 6.21 -13.47 -49.45
N LEU A 21 7.43 -14.01 -49.54
CA LEU A 21 7.98 -14.88 -48.49
C LEU A 21 8.75 -14.14 -47.38
N PHE A 22 8.95 -12.83 -47.51
CA PHE A 22 9.52 -11.95 -46.46
C PHE A 22 8.47 -11.21 -45.67
N SER A 23 7.30 -11.82 -45.44
CA SER A 23 6.41 -11.35 -44.37
C SER A 23 7.11 -11.69 -43.06
N GLY A 24 8.03 -10.82 -42.61
CA GLY A 24 8.68 -10.93 -41.32
C GLY A 24 7.60 -11.08 -40.28
N VAL A 25 7.64 -12.17 -39.53
CA VAL A 25 6.78 -12.35 -38.33
C VAL A 25 7.10 -11.15 -37.42
N ALA A 26 6.27 -10.14 -37.46
CA ALA A 26 6.36 -9.07 -36.48
C ALA A 26 6.15 -9.71 -35.11
N SER A 27 7.25 -10.09 -34.46
CA SER A 27 7.22 -10.55 -33.06
C SER A 27 6.70 -9.38 -32.27
N ALA A 28 5.45 -9.42 -31.90
CA ALA A 28 4.87 -8.44 -30.98
C ALA A 28 5.64 -8.58 -29.65
N GLN A 29 6.58 -7.68 -29.43
CA GLN A 29 7.37 -7.67 -28.20
C GLN A 29 6.47 -7.17 -27.08
N THR A 30 6.09 -8.08 -26.18
CA THR A 30 5.31 -7.74 -24.97
C THR A 30 6.06 -6.69 -24.17
N LYS A 31 5.45 -5.52 -23.98
CA LYS A 31 6.02 -4.43 -23.18
C LYS A 31 5.60 -4.61 -21.73
N VAL A 32 6.59 -4.73 -20.85
CA VAL A 32 6.38 -4.92 -19.41
C VAL A 32 6.82 -3.68 -18.65
N GLY A 33 6.00 -3.24 -17.70
CA GLY A 33 6.34 -2.23 -16.71
C GLY A 33 6.38 -2.83 -15.31
N VAL A 34 7.02 -2.14 -14.37
CA VAL A 34 7.08 -2.53 -12.95
C VAL A 34 6.71 -1.34 -12.09
N ILE A 35 6.02 -1.57 -10.98
CA ILE A 35 5.71 -0.56 -9.99
C ILE A 35 5.95 -1.08 -8.58
N ASP A 36 6.56 -0.27 -7.74
CA ASP A 36 6.57 -0.44 -6.29
C ASP A 36 5.33 0.22 -5.71
N VAL A 37 4.27 -0.57 -5.55
CA VAL A 37 2.98 -0.04 -5.09
C VAL A 37 3.07 0.50 -3.67
N GLN A 38 3.83 -0.13 -2.78
CA GLN A 38 3.99 0.32 -1.39
C GLN A 38 4.70 1.67 -1.34
N ARG A 39 5.81 1.82 -2.07
CA ARG A 39 6.53 3.09 -2.19
C ARG A 39 5.65 4.15 -2.86
N ALA A 40 4.92 3.80 -3.89
CA ALA A 40 4.02 4.72 -4.57
C ALA A 40 2.97 5.29 -3.61
N VAL A 41 2.26 4.43 -2.86
CA VAL A 41 1.28 4.85 -1.86
C VAL A 41 1.92 5.72 -0.77
N ALA A 42 3.03 5.25 -0.17
CA ALA A 42 3.69 5.93 0.95
C ALA A 42 4.28 7.30 0.58
N SER A 43 4.70 7.49 -0.69
CA SER A 43 5.40 8.70 -1.15
C SER A 43 4.48 9.75 -1.78
N THR A 44 3.19 9.45 -1.95
CA THR A 44 2.21 10.49 -2.35
C THR A 44 1.98 11.49 -1.23
N GLU A 45 1.48 12.69 -1.56
CA GLU A 45 1.09 13.69 -0.55
C GLU A 45 0.05 13.15 0.43
N ASP A 46 -0.94 12.38 -0.05
CA ASP A 46 -1.94 11.76 0.81
C ASP A 46 -1.34 10.65 1.67
N GLY A 47 -0.41 9.86 1.14
CA GLY A 47 0.33 8.85 1.89
C GLY A 47 1.15 9.46 3.03
N LEU A 48 1.86 10.56 2.77
CA LEU A 48 2.60 11.28 3.80
C LEU A 48 1.67 11.87 4.87
N ARG A 49 0.50 12.42 4.47
CA ARG A 49 -0.53 12.89 5.43
C ARG A 49 -1.09 11.72 6.26
N ALA A 50 -1.33 10.57 5.64
CA ALA A 50 -1.76 9.36 6.33
C ALA A 50 -0.75 8.92 7.39
N GLN A 51 0.53 8.85 7.03
CA GLN A 51 1.61 8.52 7.98
C GLN A 51 1.68 9.50 9.16
N ALA A 52 1.60 10.80 8.89
CA ALA A 52 1.60 11.81 9.95
C ALA A 52 0.39 11.67 10.89
N THR A 53 -0.78 11.33 10.35
CA THR A 53 -2.01 11.10 11.13
C THR A 53 -1.89 9.84 11.99
N LEU A 54 -1.39 8.75 11.42
CA LEU A 54 -1.16 7.49 12.14
C LEU A 54 -0.14 7.66 13.26
N LYS A 55 0.95 8.40 12.98
CA LYS A 55 1.95 8.70 14.00
C LYS A 55 1.35 9.46 15.20
N LYS A 56 0.55 10.49 14.95
CA LYS A 56 -0.12 11.24 16.03
C LYS A 56 -1.04 10.35 16.86
N LEU A 57 -1.81 9.48 16.20
CA LEU A 57 -2.68 8.53 16.88
C LEU A 57 -1.86 7.57 17.73
N PHE A 58 -0.82 6.97 17.17
CA PHE A 58 0.08 6.08 17.89
C PHE A 58 0.70 6.74 19.13
N ASP A 59 1.28 7.95 18.96
CA ASP A 59 1.92 8.69 20.05
C ASP A 59 0.91 9.00 21.17
N SER A 60 -0.33 9.38 20.81
CA SER A 60 -1.40 9.63 21.80
C SER A 60 -1.77 8.35 22.57
N ARG A 61 -1.97 7.24 21.87
CA ARG A 61 -2.32 5.95 22.49
C ARG A 61 -1.19 5.41 23.38
N GLN A 62 0.06 5.59 22.93
CA GLN A 62 1.22 5.23 23.73
C GLN A 62 1.31 6.02 25.04
N GLN A 63 1.01 7.32 24.99
CA GLN A 63 0.98 8.16 26.21
C GLN A 63 -0.13 7.72 27.16
N GLU A 64 -1.33 7.42 26.64
CA GLU A 64 -2.45 6.92 27.46
C GLU A 64 -2.13 5.60 28.15
N LEU A 65 -1.51 4.65 27.41
CA LEU A 65 -1.07 3.37 27.95
C LEU A 65 -0.01 3.55 29.03
N ASN A 66 1.01 4.38 28.78
CA ASN A 66 2.08 4.65 29.74
C ASN A 66 1.54 5.28 31.01
N LYS A 67 0.58 6.22 30.90
CA LYS A 67 -0.08 6.82 32.06
C LYS A 67 -0.83 5.78 32.88
N LYS A 68 -1.67 4.96 32.24
CA LYS A 68 -2.42 3.89 32.93
C LYS A 68 -1.48 2.89 33.62
N GLN A 69 -0.40 2.50 32.96
CA GLN A 69 0.59 1.60 33.53
C GLN A 69 1.26 2.22 34.77
N THR A 70 1.65 3.51 34.69
CA THR A 70 2.25 4.23 35.82
C THR A 70 1.27 4.34 37.00
N ASP A 71 -0.01 4.63 36.72
CA ASP A 71 -1.04 4.75 37.75
C ASP A 71 -1.29 3.39 38.42
N LEU A 72 -1.32 2.30 37.68
CA LEU A 72 -1.44 0.94 38.21
C LEU A 72 -0.23 0.53 39.05
N GLN A 73 0.98 0.93 38.65
CA GLN A 73 2.18 0.69 39.46
C GLN A 73 2.09 1.43 40.82
N LYS A 74 1.70 2.70 40.81
CA LYS A 74 1.51 3.48 42.05
C LYS A 74 0.44 2.86 42.95
N GLN A 75 -0.68 2.44 42.35
CA GLN A 75 -1.75 1.76 43.12
C GLN A 75 -1.21 0.47 43.78
N ARG A 76 -0.38 -0.31 43.08
CA ARG A 76 0.25 -1.51 43.63
C ARG A 76 1.15 -1.17 44.82
N GLU A 77 2.01 -0.17 44.64
CA GLU A 77 2.90 0.28 45.74
C GLU A 77 2.10 0.75 46.97
N ASP A 78 0.99 1.46 46.76
CA ASP A 78 0.13 1.91 47.85
C ASP A 78 -0.61 0.75 48.53
N ILE A 79 -1.06 -0.25 47.81
CA ILE A 79 -1.63 -1.48 48.36
C ILE A 79 -0.60 -2.18 49.24
N ASP A 80 0.65 -2.34 48.77
CA ASP A 80 1.72 -3.01 49.48
C ASP A 80 2.10 -2.24 50.78
N LYS A 81 2.17 -0.91 50.75
CA LYS A 81 2.42 -0.07 51.92
C LYS A 81 1.32 -0.19 52.99
N GLN A 82 0.07 -0.31 52.54
CA GLN A 82 -1.08 -0.34 53.43
C GLN A 82 -1.50 -1.76 53.86
N ALA A 83 -0.86 -2.80 53.29
CA ALA A 83 -1.23 -4.19 53.56
C ALA A 83 -1.17 -4.61 55.04
N LYS A 84 -0.35 -3.92 55.85
CA LYS A 84 -0.20 -4.22 57.28
C LYS A 84 -1.20 -3.49 58.18
N VAL A 85 -1.88 -2.44 57.67
CA VAL A 85 -2.74 -1.57 58.44
C VAL A 85 -4.21 -1.64 58.04
N LEU A 86 -4.50 -2.11 56.83
CA LEU A 86 -5.85 -2.24 56.32
C LEU A 86 -6.53 -3.52 56.85
N PRO A 87 -7.87 -3.46 57.13
CA PRO A 87 -8.68 -4.66 57.35
C PRO A 87 -8.62 -5.57 56.13
N LYS A 88 -8.63 -6.91 56.35
CA LYS A 88 -8.53 -7.91 55.28
C LYS A 88 -9.51 -7.68 54.13
N ASP A 89 -10.77 -7.39 54.44
CA ASP A 89 -11.81 -7.17 53.41
C ASP A 89 -11.53 -5.95 52.53
N ALA A 90 -11.00 -4.88 53.14
CA ALA A 90 -10.61 -3.69 52.41
C ALA A 90 -9.39 -3.93 51.53
N LEU A 91 -8.41 -4.67 52.01
CA LEU A 91 -7.24 -5.06 51.26
C LEU A 91 -7.62 -5.95 50.05
N THR A 92 -8.45 -6.97 50.26
CA THR A 92 -8.94 -7.85 49.21
C THR A 92 -9.61 -7.07 48.09
N LYS A 93 -10.57 -6.18 48.46
CA LYS A 93 -11.25 -5.33 47.46
C LYS A 93 -10.30 -4.49 46.63
N ARG A 94 -9.27 -3.90 47.26
CA ARG A 94 -8.27 -3.10 46.51
C ARG A 94 -7.42 -3.92 45.57
N VAL A 95 -7.02 -5.14 45.98
CA VAL A 95 -6.29 -6.07 45.14
C VAL A 95 -7.13 -6.52 43.96
N ASP A 96 -8.40 -6.89 44.19
CA ASP A 96 -9.32 -7.33 43.12
C ASP A 96 -9.57 -6.19 42.11
N GLU A 97 -9.72 -4.97 42.57
CA GLU A 97 -9.91 -3.79 41.71
C GLU A 97 -8.63 -3.54 40.87
N TRP A 98 -7.46 -3.62 41.47
CA TRP A 98 -6.18 -3.49 40.77
C TRP A 98 -6.01 -4.58 39.73
N GLN A 99 -6.33 -5.85 40.05
CA GLN A 99 -6.29 -6.95 39.08
C GLN A 99 -7.22 -6.72 37.89
N LYS A 100 -8.45 -6.24 38.18
CA LYS A 100 -9.41 -5.88 37.13
C LYS A 100 -8.83 -4.81 36.20
N GLN A 101 -8.27 -3.74 36.76
CA GLN A 101 -7.69 -2.65 35.98
C GLN A 101 -6.47 -3.13 35.14
N MET A 102 -5.71 -4.12 35.63
CA MET A 102 -4.65 -4.75 34.84
C MET A 102 -5.18 -5.52 33.63
N MET A 103 -6.29 -6.25 33.79
CA MET A 103 -6.98 -6.91 32.68
C MET A 103 -7.54 -5.90 31.68
N ASP A 104 -8.14 -4.81 32.19
CA ASP A 104 -8.66 -3.71 31.36
C ASP A 104 -7.53 -3.05 30.55
N LEU A 105 -6.33 -2.88 31.12
CA LEU A 105 -5.17 -2.35 30.38
C LEU A 105 -4.78 -3.24 29.20
N GLN A 106 -4.82 -4.57 29.37
CA GLN A 106 -4.56 -5.49 28.25
C GLN A 106 -5.64 -5.40 27.18
N ALA A 107 -6.91 -5.28 27.57
CA ALA A 107 -8.01 -5.11 26.62
C ALA A 107 -7.87 -3.81 25.82
N ILE A 108 -7.53 -2.70 26.50
CA ILE A 108 -7.29 -1.39 25.86
C ILE A 108 -6.12 -1.48 24.86
N PHE A 109 -5.04 -2.17 25.21
CA PHE A 109 -3.92 -2.36 24.29
C PHE A 109 -4.34 -3.07 22.99
N LEU A 110 -5.14 -4.14 23.10
CA LEU A 110 -5.67 -4.85 21.94
C LEU A 110 -6.62 -3.97 21.11
N GLU A 111 -7.45 -3.17 21.78
CA GLU A 111 -8.36 -2.23 21.12
C GLU A 111 -7.59 -1.17 20.34
N TYR A 112 -6.54 -0.59 20.92
CA TYR A 112 -5.71 0.40 20.23
C TYR A 112 -4.99 -0.16 19.01
N ASN A 113 -4.52 -1.41 19.07
CA ASN A 113 -3.93 -2.05 17.88
C ASN A 113 -4.96 -2.21 16.75
N LYS A 114 -6.20 -2.61 17.09
CA LYS A 114 -7.29 -2.70 16.09
C LYS A 114 -7.66 -1.32 15.53
N GLU A 115 -7.71 -0.30 16.40
CA GLU A 115 -7.98 1.08 15.97
C GLU A 115 -6.91 1.58 14.98
N LEU A 116 -5.63 1.35 15.28
CA LEU A 116 -4.51 1.72 14.39
C LEU A 116 -4.59 1.00 13.04
N GLU A 117 -4.84 -0.32 13.05
CA GLU A 117 -5.00 -1.10 11.82
C GLU A 117 -6.18 -0.59 10.97
N LYS A 118 -7.32 -0.38 11.61
CA LYS A 118 -8.51 0.17 10.95
C LYS A 118 -8.21 1.54 10.34
N LYS A 119 -7.58 2.43 11.13
CA LYS A 119 -7.24 3.77 10.69
C LYS A 119 -6.23 3.77 9.54
N GLN A 120 -5.26 2.87 9.58
CA GLN A 120 -4.32 2.69 8.48
C GLN A 120 -5.06 2.34 7.19
N LYS A 121 -5.93 1.33 7.21
CA LYS A 121 -6.72 0.96 6.04
C LYS A 121 -7.59 2.11 5.53
N GLU A 122 -8.31 2.78 6.42
CA GLU A 122 -9.16 3.93 6.05
C GLU A 122 -8.37 5.03 5.31
N LEU A 123 -7.13 5.25 5.68
CA LEU A 123 -6.30 6.30 5.12
C LEU A 123 -5.54 5.85 3.85
N THR A 124 -5.14 4.58 3.76
CA THR A 124 -4.29 4.10 2.66
C THR A 124 -5.07 3.45 1.52
N ASP A 125 -6.22 2.79 1.77
CA ASP A 125 -6.99 2.13 0.72
C ASP A 125 -7.45 3.07 -0.41
N PRO A 126 -7.93 4.29 -0.14
CA PRO A 126 -8.27 5.25 -1.20
C PRO A 126 -7.06 5.65 -2.05
N VAL A 127 -5.89 5.82 -1.40
CA VAL A 127 -4.63 6.15 -2.10
C VAL A 127 -4.20 4.99 -3.00
N PHE A 128 -4.25 3.77 -2.46
CA PHE A 128 -3.96 2.55 -3.20
C PHE A 128 -4.86 2.40 -4.45
N GLY A 129 -6.18 2.55 -4.28
CA GLY A 129 -7.13 2.47 -5.38
C GLY A 129 -6.80 3.49 -6.48
N LYS A 130 -6.51 4.74 -6.11
CA LYS A 130 -6.16 5.79 -7.08
C LYS A 130 -4.80 5.53 -7.77
N ILE A 131 -3.81 4.97 -7.07
CA ILE A 131 -2.53 4.55 -7.68
C ILE A 131 -2.78 3.50 -8.76
N LEU A 132 -3.62 2.49 -8.49
CA LEU A 132 -3.94 1.46 -9.49
C LEU A 132 -4.61 2.04 -10.73
N GLU A 133 -5.51 3.01 -10.58
CA GLU A 133 -6.13 3.72 -11.70
C GLU A 133 -5.09 4.50 -12.53
N ILE A 134 -4.14 5.14 -11.85
CA ILE A 134 -3.04 5.86 -12.50
C ILE A 134 -2.14 4.90 -13.27
N VAL A 135 -1.77 3.77 -12.66
CA VAL A 135 -0.97 2.72 -13.33
C VAL A 135 -1.66 2.24 -14.60
N LYS A 136 -2.97 1.99 -14.54
CA LYS A 136 -3.75 1.61 -15.71
C LYS A 136 -3.72 2.67 -16.82
N ARG A 137 -3.82 3.96 -16.46
CA ARG A 137 -3.70 5.06 -17.42
C ARG A 137 -2.31 5.14 -18.05
N ILE A 138 -1.25 4.99 -17.23
CA ILE A 138 0.13 4.94 -17.73
C ILE A 138 0.30 3.78 -18.71
N ALA A 139 -0.12 2.58 -18.31
CA ALA A 139 -0.02 1.38 -19.14
C ALA A 139 -0.71 1.56 -20.50
N THR A 140 -1.94 2.11 -20.48
CA THR A 140 -2.69 2.39 -21.72
C THR A 140 -1.98 3.42 -22.60
N SER A 141 -1.49 4.53 -22.02
CA SER A 141 -0.86 5.61 -22.77
C SER A 141 0.50 5.23 -23.36
N GLU A 142 1.20 4.29 -22.74
CA GLU A 142 2.52 3.84 -23.17
C GLU A 142 2.53 2.49 -23.89
N ASN A 143 1.34 1.92 -24.14
CA ASN A 143 1.18 0.58 -24.74
C ASN A 143 1.96 -0.48 -23.95
N ILE A 144 1.82 -0.48 -22.62
CA ILE A 144 2.38 -1.50 -21.73
C ILE A 144 1.33 -2.61 -21.60
N ASP A 145 1.72 -3.84 -21.93
CA ASP A 145 0.82 -4.99 -21.92
C ASP A 145 0.65 -5.59 -20.53
N LEU A 146 1.68 -5.46 -19.66
CA LEU A 146 1.71 -6.05 -18.34
C LEU A 146 2.46 -5.15 -17.36
N VAL A 147 1.88 -4.92 -16.18
CA VAL A 147 2.55 -4.25 -15.06
C VAL A 147 2.65 -5.21 -13.89
N LEU A 148 3.86 -5.40 -13.37
CA LEU A 148 4.16 -6.27 -12.24
C LEU A 148 4.46 -5.44 -10.98
N ASP A 149 4.17 -6.01 -9.82
CA ASP A 149 4.64 -5.42 -8.56
C ASP A 149 6.15 -5.69 -8.40
N LYS A 150 6.90 -4.65 -8.07
CA LYS A 150 8.35 -4.72 -7.85
C LYS A 150 8.74 -5.70 -6.74
N ALA A 151 7.88 -5.91 -5.75
CA ALA A 151 8.10 -6.89 -4.68
C ALA A 151 8.22 -8.34 -5.20
N THR A 152 7.69 -8.63 -6.39
CA THR A 152 7.73 -9.96 -7.02
C THR A 152 8.85 -10.13 -8.05
N VAL A 153 9.64 -9.07 -8.30
CA VAL A 153 10.65 -9.02 -9.36
C VAL A 153 12.04 -8.89 -8.75
N ALA A 154 12.94 -9.84 -9.04
CA ALA A 154 14.30 -9.83 -8.50
C ALA A 154 15.17 -8.70 -9.07
N TYR A 155 14.94 -8.32 -10.33
CA TYR A 155 15.66 -7.25 -11.02
C TYR A 155 14.78 -6.59 -12.08
N VAL A 156 14.85 -5.27 -12.16
CA VAL A 156 14.21 -4.45 -13.18
C VAL A 156 15.11 -3.30 -13.59
N ARG A 157 15.16 -3.00 -14.89
CA ARG A 157 15.81 -1.79 -15.39
C ARG A 157 15.01 -0.56 -14.96
N THR A 158 15.70 0.54 -14.68
CA THR A 158 15.09 1.79 -14.18
C THR A 158 14.06 2.39 -15.16
N ASP A 159 14.27 2.22 -16.45
CA ASP A 159 13.37 2.72 -17.50
C ASP A 159 12.02 1.97 -17.57
N LEU A 160 11.91 0.80 -16.92
CA LEU A 160 10.69 0.02 -16.80
C LEU A 160 9.97 0.27 -15.47
N ASP A 161 10.58 1.02 -14.55
CA ASP A 161 9.99 1.35 -13.23
C ASP A 161 9.07 2.57 -13.35
N LEU A 162 7.78 2.34 -13.19
CA LEU A 162 6.72 3.35 -13.32
C LEU A 162 6.43 4.09 -12.00
N THR A 163 7.11 3.74 -10.91
CA THR A 163 6.77 4.20 -9.56
C THR A 163 6.77 5.71 -9.44
N ASP A 164 7.87 6.36 -9.84
CA ASP A 164 8.00 7.82 -9.70
C ASP A 164 7.02 8.57 -10.61
N LYS A 165 6.75 8.04 -11.80
CA LYS A 165 5.74 8.58 -12.69
C LYS A 165 4.33 8.47 -12.11
N ALA A 166 4.01 7.35 -11.46
CA ALA A 166 2.72 7.17 -10.79
C ALA A 166 2.54 8.15 -9.62
N ILE A 167 3.57 8.35 -8.80
CA ILE A 167 3.58 9.33 -7.69
C ILE A 167 3.37 10.75 -8.24
N GLN A 168 4.11 11.13 -9.26
CA GLN A 168 4.00 12.45 -9.88
C GLN A 168 2.59 12.69 -10.45
N MET A 169 2.04 11.71 -11.16
CA MET A 169 0.68 11.80 -11.70
C MET A 169 -0.39 11.84 -10.60
N TYR A 170 -0.17 11.14 -9.50
CA TYR A 170 -1.06 11.20 -8.34
C TYR A 170 -1.11 12.62 -7.76
N ASN A 171 0.05 13.19 -7.46
CA ASN A 171 0.16 14.50 -6.83
C ASN A 171 -0.34 15.62 -7.76
N SER A 172 -0.04 15.56 -9.07
CA SER A 172 -0.50 16.53 -10.05
C SER A 172 -2.02 16.47 -10.34
N SER A 173 -2.65 15.32 -10.08
CA SER A 173 -4.11 15.17 -10.26
C SER A 173 -4.93 15.65 -9.04
N GLY A 174 -4.31 16.40 -8.14
CA GLY A 174 -4.98 17.03 -6.99
C GLY A 174 -5.21 16.11 -5.79
N GLY A 175 -4.40 15.04 -5.63
CA GLY A 175 -4.53 14.11 -4.52
C GLY A 175 -5.94 13.48 -4.44
N GLY A 176 -6.15 12.47 -3.63
CA GLY A 176 -7.51 12.10 -3.22
C GLY A 176 -8.00 13.18 -2.26
N ALA A 177 -9.13 13.80 -2.52
CA ALA A 177 -9.79 14.58 -1.49
C ALA A 177 -9.88 13.73 -0.23
N ALA A 178 -9.37 14.25 0.89
CA ALA A 178 -9.52 13.56 2.18
C ALA A 178 -10.98 13.10 2.31
N PRO A 179 -11.27 11.86 2.72
CA PRO A 179 -12.64 11.45 2.97
C PRO A 179 -13.27 12.48 3.91
N ALA A 180 -14.40 13.06 3.49
CA ALA A 180 -15.14 13.96 4.33
C ALA A 180 -15.38 13.28 5.69
N PRO A 181 -15.22 13.96 6.83
CA PRO A 181 -15.47 13.37 8.13
C PRO A 181 -16.88 12.80 8.12
N ALA A 182 -17.02 11.51 8.48
CA ALA A 182 -18.30 10.85 8.56
C ALA A 182 -19.25 11.69 9.42
N PRO A 183 -20.53 11.87 9.02
CA PRO A 183 -21.49 12.63 9.81
C PRO A 183 -21.58 12.00 11.21
N LYS A 184 -21.32 12.81 12.24
CA LYS A 184 -21.53 12.43 13.63
C LYS A 184 -23.03 12.11 13.79
N LYS A 185 -23.36 10.84 14.05
CA LYS A 185 -24.67 10.43 14.58
C LYS A 185 -24.68 10.61 16.09
#